data_7b484bd74b2624c6161aac58048d34d0
#
_entry.id   7b484bd74b2624c6161aac58048d34d0
#
_cell.length_a   1.000
_cell.length_b   1.000
_cell.length_c   1.000
_cell.angle_alpha   90.00
_cell.angle_beta   90.00
_cell.angle_gamma   90.00
#
_symmetry.space_group_name_H-M   'P 1'
#
loop_
_entity.id
_entity.type
_entity.pdbx_description
1 polymer ?
#
loop_
_entity_poly.entity_id
_entity_poly.type
_entity_poly.pdbx_seq_one_letter_code
_entity_poly.pdbx_strand_id
1 'polypeptide(L)'
;MSKFTLDWKQYAALARQAAAEGCVLLENKNNTLPLAEGETCAVFGRTQFEYYKSGTGSGGLVNTSYVHDLDYALTESSLIIDEEVKTAYKNWLKDHPFDL
;
A
#
# COMPACT_ATOMS: atom_id res chain seq x y z
N MET A 1 -10.26 35.19 -3.69
CA MET A 1 -11.11 34.03 -3.98
C MET A 1 -10.51 33.25 -5.14
N SER A 2 -10.32 31.94 -4.98
CA SER A 2 -9.75 31.11 -6.05
C SER A 2 -10.78 30.89 -7.16
N LYS A 3 -10.32 31.00 -8.40
CA LYS A 3 -11.12 30.68 -9.59
C LYS A 3 -11.01 29.19 -9.95
N PHE A 4 -10.19 28.43 -9.24
CA PHE A 4 -9.91 27.05 -9.54
C PHE A 4 -10.37 26.17 -8.39
N THR A 5 -10.96 25.05 -8.74
CA THR A 5 -11.28 23.99 -7.78
C THR A 5 -10.53 22.73 -8.20
N LEU A 6 -10.07 21.97 -7.22
CA LEU A 6 -9.39 20.72 -7.46
C LEU A 6 -10.39 19.57 -7.48
N ASP A 7 -10.41 18.82 -8.58
CA ASP A 7 -11.15 17.57 -8.66
C ASP A 7 -10.30 16.48 -7.96
N TRP A 8 -10.62 16.22 -6.71
CA TRP A 8 -9.87 15.28 -5.88
C TRP A 8 -9.87 13.86 -6.42
N LYS A 9 -10.97 13.45 -7.07
CA LYS A 9 -11.07 12.12 -7.66
C LYS A 9 -10.14 11.97 -8.86
N GLN A 10 -10.13 12.96 -9.73
CA GLN A 10 -9.24 12.99 -10.88
C GLN A 10 -7.77 13.12 -10.44
N TYR A 11 -7.50 13.94 -9.43
CA TYR A 11 -6.18 14.08 -8.85
C TYR A 11 -5.66 12.75 -8.30
N ALA A 12 -6.50 12.03 -7.54
CA ALA A 12 -6.12 10.73 -6.97
C ALA A 12 -5.81 9.71 -8.07
N ALA A 13 -6.61 9.66 -9.14
CA ALA A 13 -6.39 8.78 -10.27
C ALA A 13 -5.06 9.08 -10.98
N LEU A 14 -4.78 10.38 -11.19
CA LEU A 14 -3.54 10.82 -11.83
C LEU A 14 -2.32 10.51 -10.96
N ALA A 15 -2.42 10.73 -9.65
CA ALA A 15 -1.35 10.41 -8.71
C ALA A 15 -1.05 8.90 -8.69
N ARG A 16 -2.07 8.08 -8.73
CA ARG A 16 -1.92 6.61 -8.81
C ARG A 16 -1.21 6.20 -10.09
N GLN A 17 -1.60 6.78 -11.23
CA GLN A 17 -0.98 6.51 -12.51
C GLN A 17 0.48 6.93 -12.51
N ALA A 18 0.79 8.12 -11.99
CA ALA A 18 2.17 8.61 -11.90
C ALA A 18 3.04 7.68 -11.04
N ALA A 19 2.52 7.20 -9.92
CA ALA A 19 3.22 6.25 -9.06
C ALA A 19 3.49 4.92 -9.78
N ALA A 20 2.50 4.40 -10.51
CA ALA A 20 2.64 3.17 -11.27
C ALA A 20 3.69 3.31 -12.39
N GLU A 21 3.67 4.42 -13.11
CA GLU A 21 4.63 4.70 -14.18
C GLU A 21 6.04 4.96 -13.65
N GLY A 22 6.16 5.36 -12.39
CA GLY A 22 7.44 5.55 -11.72
C GLY A 22 8.10 4.25 -11.27
N CYS A 23 7.39 3.14 -11.26
CA CYS A 23 7.94 1.85 -10.89
C CYS A 23 8.74 1.25 -12.05
N VAL A 24 9.95 0.79 -11.75
CA VAL A 24 10.84 0.17 -12.74
C VAL A 24 11.14 -1.25 -12.31
N LEU A 25 10.82 -2.22 -13.17
CA LEU A 25 11.15 -3.62 -12.94
C LEU A 25 12.60 -3.86 -13.32
N LEU A 26 13.46 -4.06 -12.34
CA LEU A 26 14.91 -4.21 -12.56
C LEU A 26 15.31 -5.63 -12.95
N GLU A 27 14.59 -6.63 -12.49
CA GLU A 27 14.87 -8.02 -12.78
C GLU A 27 13.58 -8.85 -12.67
N ASN A 28 13.39 -9.79 -13.58
CA ASN A 28 12.26 -10.70 -13.54
C ASN A 28 12.69 -12.07 -14.05
N LYS A 29 13.11 -12.93 -13.14
CA LYS A 29 13.57 -14.29 -13.45
C LYS A 29 12.39 -15.21 -13.64
N ASN A 30 12.45 -16.04 -14.68
CA ASN A 30 11.45 -17.07 -14.99
C ASN A 30 10.03 -16.51 -15.14
N ASN A 31 9.89 -15.25 -15.54
CA ASN A 31 8.60 -14.59 -15.70
C ASN A 31 7.72 -14.70 -14.45
N THR A 32 8.33 -14.55 -13.26
CA THR A 32 7.62 -14.61 -11.98
C THR A 32 6.57 -13.51 -11.87
N LEU A 33 6.85 -12.34 -12.46
CA LEU A 33 5.93 -11.22 -12.49
C LEU A 33 5.45 -10.96 -13.92
N PRO A 34 4.21 -10.50 -14.11
CA PRO A 34 3.21 -10.25 -13.07
C PRO A 34 2.66 -11.54 -12.47
N LEU A 35 2.14 -11.43 -11.24
CA LEU A 35 1.43 -12.55 -10.61
C LEU A 35 0.13 -12.81 -11.35
N ALA A 36 -0.24 -14.08 -11.47
CA ALA A 36 -1.45 -14.47 -12.16
C ALA A 36 -2.70 -14.12 -11.32
N GLU A 37 -3.79 -13.84 -12.00
CA GLU A 37 -5.08 -13.64 -11.36
C GLU A 37 -5.47 -14.87 -10.56
N GLY A 38 -5.95 -14.65 -9.33
CA GLY A 38 -6.36 -15.74 -8.43
C GLY A 38 -5.20 -16.48 -7.76
N GLU A 39 -3.97 -16.05 -7.95
CA GLU A 39 -2.81 -16.63 -7.29
C GLU A 39 -2.82 -16.30 -5.81
N THR A 40 -2.46 -17.26 -4.96
CA THR A 40 -2.43 -17.08 -3.51
C THR A 40 -1.08 -16.50 -3.08
N CYS A 41 -1.14 -15.46 -2.25
CA CYS A 41 0.05 -14.79 -1.72
C CYS A 41 0.03 -14.75 -0.21
N ALA A 42 1.13 -15.13 0.42
CA ALA A 42 1.39 -14.88 1.83
C ALA A 42 2.23 -13.62 1.95
N VAL A 43 1.78 -12.65 2.74
CA VAL A 43 2.45 -11.36 2.89
C VAL A 43 3.08 -11.27 4.26
N PHE A 44 4.37 -11.00 4.30
CA PHE A 44 5.17 -10.93 5.51
C PHE A 44 5.64 -9.49 5.76
N GLY A 45 5.69 -9.10 7.01
CA GLY A 45 6.15 -7.79 7.45
C GLY A 45 5.02 -6.91 7.97
N ARG A 46 5.31 -6.18 9.06
CA ARG A 46 4.31 -5.33 9.73
C ARG A 46 3.91 -4.11 8.90
N THR A 47 4.78 -3.65 8.03
CA THR A 47 4.52 -2.46 7.21
C THR A 47 3.42 -2.66 6.18
N GLN A 48 2.94 -3.89 5.99
CA GLN A 48 1.76 -4.13 5.17
C GLN A 48 0.51 -3.45 5.74
N PHE A 49 0.44 -3.30 7.07
CA PHE A 49 -0.67 -2.64 7.77
C PHE A 49 -0.28 -1.24 8.27
N GLU A 50 0.95 -1.09 8.74
CA GLU A 50 1.48 0.14 9.30
C GLU A 50 2.39 0.83 8.28
N TYR A 51 1.79 1.21 7.16
CA TYR A 51 2.52 1.76 6.02
C TYR A 51 2.99 3.19 6.28
N TYR A 52 4.24 3.45 5.97
CA TYR A 52 4.80 4.80 6.09
C TYR A 52 4.31 5.68 4.94
N LYS A 53 3.42 6.60 5.25
CA LYS A 53 2.94 7.60 4.28
C LYS A 53 3.90 8.77 4.12
N SER A 54 4.73 8.99 5.14
CA SER A 54 5.70 10.09 5.19
C SER A 54 6.77 9.78 6.22
N GLY A 55 7.82 10.59 6.29
CA GLY A 55 8.87 10.41 7.29
C GLY A 55 8.41 10.74 8.71
N THR A 56 9.25 10.43 9.68
CA THR A 56 9.00 10.71 11.10
C THR A 56 9.56 12.06 11.55
N GLY A 57 10.22 12.78 10.65
CA GLY A 57 10.79 14.11 10.94
C GLY A 57 9.75 15.23 10.82
N SER A 58 10.23 16.45 10.76
CA SER A 58 9.39 17.66 10.75
C SER A 58 8.41 17.71 9.58
N GLY A 59 8.72 17.09 8.46
CA GLY A 59 7.82 16.96 7.31
C GLY A 59 6.89 15.75 7.37
N GLY A 60 6.92 14.98 8.46
CA GLY A 60 6.20 13.73 8.57
C GLY A 60 4.74 13.83 9.02
N LEU A 61 4.34 14.97 9.59
CA LEU A 61 2.98 15.19 10.09
C LEU A 61 2.09 15.76 9.00
N VAL A 62 1.80 14.96 7.99
CA VAL A 62 0.96 15.36 6.87
C VAL A 62 -0.48 14.95 7.14
N ASN A 63 -1.39 15.91 7.06
CA ASN A 63 -2.82 15.63 7.13
C ASN A 63 -3.28 15.00 5.82
N THR A 64 -3.82 13.81 5.93
CA THR A 64 -4.36 13.09 4.79
C THR A 64 -5.80 12.70 5.08
N SER A 65 -6.64 12.72 4.05
CA SER A 65 -8.03 12.26 4.17
C SER A 65 -8.11 10.74 4.30
N TYR A 66 -7.17 10.02 3.71
CA TYR A 66 -7.04 8.57 3.82
C TYR A 66 -5.62 8.14 3.49
N VAL A 67 -5.27 6.93 3.90
CA VAL A 67 -4.00 6.28 3.54
C VAL A 67 -4.32 4.87 3.08
N HIS A 68 -3.89 4.52 1.89
CA HIS A 68 -3.96 3.15 1.40
C HIS A 68 -2.66 2.44 1.76
N ASP A 69 -2.76 1.39 2.54
CA ASP A 69 -1.63 0.52 2.84
C ASP A 69 -1.54 -0.63 1.84
N LEU A 70 -0.53 -1.47 2.01
CA LEU A 70 -0.33 -2.62 1.13
C LEU A 70 -1.45 -3.65 1.29
N ASP A 71 -1.93 -3.87 2.51
CA ASP A 71 -3.04 -4.77 2.78
C ASP A 71 -4.30 -4.35 2.01
N TYR A 72 -4.63 -3.06 2.03
CA TYR A 72 -5.75 -2.53 1.25
C TYR A 72 -5.57 -2.80 -0.24
N ALA A 73 -4.41 -2.47 -0.78
CA ALA A 73 -4.15 -2.61 -2.22
C ALA A 73 -4.21 -4.07 -2.68
N LEU A 74 -3.67 -4.98 -1.89
CA LEU A 74 -3.69 -6.41 -2.21
C LEU A 74 -5.08 -7.01 -2.08
N THR A 75 -5.85 -6.56 -1.08
CA THR A 75 -7.25 -7.00 -0.89
C THR A 75 -8.13 -6.58 -2.07
N GLU A 76 -7.87 -5.40 -2.65
CA GLU A 76 -8.60 -4.90 -3.82
C GLU A 76 -8.10 -5.52 -5.14
N SER A 77 -6.99 -6.25 -5.11
CA SER A 77 -6.44 -6.91 -6.29
C SER A 77 -7.15 -8.23 -6.60
N SER A 78 -6.77 -8.86 -7.71
CA SER A 78 -7.25 -10.19 -8.09
C SER A 78 -6.53 -11.33 -7.38
N LEU A 79 -5.59 -11.02 -6.48
CA LEU A 79 -4.84 -12.01 -5.72
C LEU A 79 -5.64 -12.52 -4.53
N ILE A 80 -5.36 -13.75 -4.13
CA ILE A 80 -5.92 -14.35 -2.91
C ILE A 80 -4.86 -14.21 -1.82
N ILE A 81 -5.21 -13.54 -0.73
CA ILE A 81 -4.28 -13.33 0.38
C ILE A 81 -4.40 -14.48 1.37
N ASP A 82 -3.27 -15.02 1.82
CA ASP A 82 -3.23 -16.06 2.83
C ASP A 82 -3.72 -15.47 4.17
N GLU A 83 -4.93 -15.84 4.55
CA GLU A 83 -5.60 -15.32 5.74
C GLU A 83 -4.99 -15.83 7.05
N GLU A 84 -4.38 -16.99 7.05
CA GLU A 84 -3.72 -17.54 8.23
C GLU A 84 -2.51 -16.67 8.61
N VAL A 85 -1.65 -16.38 7.65
CA VAL A 85 -0.49 -15.51 7.85
C VAL A 85 -0.94 -14.09 8.22
N LYS A 86 -1.93 -13.56 7.53
CA LYS A 86 -2.47 -12.23 7.80
C LYS A 86 -3.02 -12.12 9.23
N THR A 87 -3.79 -13.10 9.66
CA THR A 87 -4.36 -13.13 11.01
C THR A 87 -3.26 -13.24 12.07
N ALA A 88 -2.24 -14.04 11.83
CA ALA A 88 -1.09 -14.17 12.73
C ALA A 88 -0.40 -12.83 12.95
N TYR A 89 -0.17 -12.06 11.87
CA TYR A 89 0.41 -10.72 11.97
C TYR A 89 -0.49 -9.74 12.72
N LYS A 90 -1.78 -9.72 12.42
CA LYS A 90 -2.73 -8.84 13.11
C LYS A 90 -2.78 -9.12 14.60
N ASN A 91 -2.79 -10.37 14.99
CA ASN A 91 -2.80 -10.75 16.40
C ASN A 91 -1.50 -10.37 17.11
N TRP A 92 -0.37 -10.59 16.46
CA TRP A 92 0.92 -10.21 17.02
C TRP A 92 1.04 -8.70 17.20
N LEU A 93 0.57 -7.91 16.25
CA LEU A 93 0.64 -6.45 16.27
C LEU A 93 -0.20 -5.83 17.40
N LYS A 94 -1.23 -6.50 17.88
CA LYS A 94 -2.02 -6.02 19.04
C LYS A 94 -1.16 -5.87 20.29
N ASP A 95 -0.20 -6.79 20.48
CA ASP A 95 0.69 -6.80 21.64
C ASP A 95 2.03 -6.10 21.36
N HIS A 96 2.29 -5.78 20.10
CA HIS A 96 3.55 -5.18 19.65
C HIS A 96 3.30 -3.97 18.75
N PRO A 97 2.62 -2.92 19.27
CA PRO A 97 2.36 -1.73 18.48
C PRO A 97 3.66 -1.02 18.10
N PHE A 98 3.63 -0.30 16.99
CA PHE A 98 4.76 0.52 16.58
C PHE A 98 4.88 1.72 17.52
N ASP A 99 6.04 1.83 18.15
CA ASP A 99 6.35 2.92 19.08
C ASP A 99 7.49 3.76 18.49
N LEU A 100 7.23 5.06 18.42
CA LEU A 100 8.20 6.04 17.92
C LEU A 100 9.08 6.56 19.06
#